data_b6d0f2a9ef6e2f028c32b0c466f1baa9
#
_entry.id   b6d0f2a9ef6e2f028c32b0c466f1baa9
#
_cell.length_a   1.000
_cell.length_b   1.000
_cell.length_c   1.000
_cell.angle_alpha   90.00
_cell.angle_beta   90.00
_cell.angle_gamma   90.00
#
_symmetry.space_group_name_H-M   'P 1'
#
loop_
_entity.id
_entity.type
_entity.pdbx_description
1 polymer ?
#
loop_
_entity_poly.entity_id
_entity_poly.type
_entity_poly.pdbx_seq_one_letter_code
_entity_poly.pdbx_strand_id
1 'polypeptide(L)'
;VGAAPASGWLSDTPGIDLDDAVLADATAMAAPGVAVVGDLARWWHRGAGGFVRVEHWDNAIEMGRYVGARLMARDDAEPYTPVPWMWSNQFGAKFQLAGHVSPDDALTWIDGTPEDRAWVGVTHDGTTVKSVMGYNRNPKVMRIRMRMDGPDGLALVDLLAAESTQ
;
A
#
# COMPACT_ATOMS: atom_id res chain seq x y z
N VAL A 1 1.19 -16.83 10.31
CA VAL A 1 -0.09 -16.16 10.18
C VAL A 1 -0.03 -15.33 8.92
N GLY A 2 -1.06 -15.40 8.08
CA GLY A 2 -1.13 -14.74 6.78
C GLY A 2 -1.66 -15.72 5.72
N ALA A 3 -1.67 -15.30 4.46
CA ALA A 3 -2.06 -16.13 3.34
C ALA A 3 -0.85 -16.48 2.47
N ALA A 4 -0.80 -17.70 1.97
CA ALA A 4 0.13 -18.11 0.93
C ALA A 4 -0.55 -18.03 -0.43
N PRO A 5 0.04 -17.38 -1.46
CA PRO A 5 -0.54 -17.32 -2.78
C PRO A 5 -0.69 -18.72 -3.38
N ALA A 6 -1.87 -19.02 -3.91
CA ALA A 6 -2.10 -20.30 -4.59
C ALA A 6 -1.55 -20.26 -6.04
N SER A 7 -0.26 -19.96 -6.20
CA SER A 7 0.42 -19.77 -7.50
C SER A 7 1.10 -21.04 -8.04
N GLY A 8 1.17 -22.12 -7.26
CA GLY A 8 1.93 -23.33 -7.60
C GLY A 8 1.52 -24.00 -8.94
N TRP A 9 0.29 -23.82 -9.40
CA TRP A 9 -0.17 -24.33 -10.69
C TRP A 9 0.44 -23.61 -11.92
N LEU A 10 1.12 -22.48 -11.68
CA LEU A 10 1.82 -21.70 -12.70
C LEU A 10 3.33 -22.04 -12.78
N SER A 11 3.86 -22.90 -11.90
CA SER A 11 5.30 -23.18 -11.79
C SER A 11 5.96 -23.61 -13.09
N ASP A 12 5.21 -24.34 -13.94
CA ASP A 12 5.70 -24.83 -15.22
C ASP A 12 5.19 -24.02 -16.43
N THR A 13 4.66 -22.81 -16.17
CA THR A 13 4.14 -21.95 -17.25
C THR A 13 5.27 -21.10 -17.83
N PRO A 14 5.66 -21.31 -19.10
CA PRO A 14 6.74 -20.56 -19.72
C PRO A 14 6.45 -19.04 -19.72
N GLY A 15 7.43 -18.24 -19.29
CA GLY A 15 7.34 -16.77 -19.28
C GLY A 15 6.57 -16.18 -18.10
N ILE A 16 6.16 -17.00 -17.12
CA ILE A 16 5.60 -16.55 -15.85
C ILE A 16 6.62 -16.83 -14.75
N ASP A 17 7.11 -15.78 -14.12
CA ASP A 17 8.06 -15.89 -13.02
C ASP A 17 7.31 -15.86 -11.68
N LEU A 18 7.75 -16.73 -10.76
CA LEU A 18 7.22 -16.83 -9.40
C LEU A 18 8.30 -16.51 -8.38
N ASP A 19 7.98 -15.62 -7.43
CA ASP A 19 8.74 -15.38 -6.22
C ASP A 19 7.75 -14.99 -5.11
N ASP A 20 7.40 -15.95 -4.26
CA ASP A 20 6.32 -15.87 -3.26
C ASP A 20 4.90 -15.59 -3.86
N ALA A 21 4.83 -15.14 -5.10
CA ALA A 21 3.62 -14.87 -5.87
C ALA A 21 4.01 -14.75 -7.36
N VAL A 22 3.09 -14.35 -8.22
CA VAL A 22 3.38 -14.07 -9.62
C VAL A 22 4.07 -12.71 -9.73
N LEU A 23 5.30 -12.69 -10.25
CA LEU A 23 6.03 -11.45 -10.50
C LEU A 23 5.40 -10.68 -11.65
N ALA A 24 5.30 -9.35 -11.45
CA ALA A 24 4.81 -8.44 -12.47
C ALA A 24 5.64 -7.15 -12.51
N ASP A 25 5.62 -6.50 -13.66
CA ASP A 25 6.20 -5.18 -13.82
C ASP A 25 5.42 -4.10 -13.06
N ALA A 26 5.85 -2.85 -13.16
CA ALA A 26 5.19 -1.72 -12.50
C ALA A 26 3.75 -1.46 -13.02
N THR A 27 3.37 -2.08 -14.11
CA THR A 27 2.03 -1.96 -14.72
C THR A 27 1.18 -3.22 -14.54
N ALA A 28 1.54 -4.07 -13.57
CA ALA A 28 0.85 -5.31 -13.23
C ALA A 28 0.85 -6.37 -14.35
N MET A 29 1.81 -6.32 -15.28
CA MET A 29 1.96 -7.33 -16.32
C MET A 29 2.99 -8.38 -15.91
N ALA A 30 2.60 -9.65 -15.90
CA ALA A 30 3.49 -10.78 -15.66
C ALA A 30 4.19 -11.24 -16.94
N ALA A 31 3.52 -11.10 -18.10
CA ALA A 31 4.06 -11.42 -19.43
C ALA A 31 3.28 -10.64 -20.49
N PRO A 32 3.74 -10.61 -21.77
CA PRO A 32 2.97 -10.01 -22.85
C PRO A 32 1.54 -10.59 -22.93
N GLY A 33 0.54 -9.73 -22.73
CA GLY A 33 -0.87 -10.12 -22.72
C GLY A 33 -1.37 -10.80 -21.44
N VAL A 34 -0.51 -10.95 -20.41
CA VAL A 34 -0.87 -11.58 -19.14
C VAL A 34 -0.71 -10.59 -18.00
N ALA A 35 -1.82 -10.20 -17.39
CA ALA A 35 -1.84 -9.38 -16.19
C ALA A 35 -2.12 -10.21 -14.95
N VAL A 36 -1.61 -9.78 -13.80
CA VAL A 36 -1.90 -10.39 -12.50
C VAL A 36 -2.44 -9.34 -11.54
N VAL A 37 -3.43 -9.71 -10.71
CA VAL A 37 -4.12 -8.78 -9.80
C VAL A 37 -4.37 -9.40 -8.43
N GLY A 38 -4.54 -8.53 -7.42
CA GLY A 38 -4.89 -8.92 -6.06
C GLY A 38 -3.76 -9.68 -5.36
N ASP A 39 -4.14 -10.58 -4.46
CA ASP A 39 -3.22 -11.29 -3.55
C ASP A 39 -2.19 -12.17 -4.28
N LEU A 40 -2.48 -12.55 -5.53
CA LEU A 40 -1.58 -13.32 -6.37
C LEU A 40 -0.48 -12.47 -7.01
N ALA A 41 -0.62 -11.15 -7.02
CA ALA A 41 0.31 -10.23 -7.66
C ALA A 41 1.46 -9.83 -6.72
N ARG A 42 2.69 -9.96 -7.21
CA ARG A 42 3.87 -9.32 -6.64
C ARG A 42 4.49 -8.43 -7.70
N TRP A 43 4.26 -7.12 -7.59
CA TRP A 43 4.62 -6.18 -8.64
C TRP A 43 5.66 -5.15 -8.19
N TRP A 44 6.37 -4.59 -9.17
CA TRP A 44 7.31 -3.52 -8.90
C TRP A 44 6.56 -2.25 -8.49
N HIS A 45 6.74 -1.81 -7.24
CA HIS A 45 6.10 -0.62 -6.70
C HIS A 45 7.11 0.52 -6.58
N ARG A 46 6.93 1.57 -7.41
CA ARG A 46 7.86 2.70 -7.49
C ARG A 46 8.06 3.40 -6.14
N GLY A 47 6.97 3.67 -5.40
CA GLY A 47 7.03 4.36 -4.11
C GLY A 47 7.72 3.55 -3.00
N ALA A 48 7.65 2.22 -3.07
CA ALA A 48 8.36 1.33 -2.15
C ALA A 48 9.80 1.03 -2.61
N GLY A 49 10.15 1.34 -3.86
CA GLY A 49 11.47 1.05 -4.44
C GLY A 49 11.77 -0.43 -4.60
N GLY A 50 10.75 -1.28 -4.72
CA GLY A 50 10.92 -2.73 -4.79
C GLY A 50 9.64 -3.48 -5.15
N PHE A 51 9.76 -4.82 -5.21
CA PHE A 51 8.59 -5.67 -5.37
C PHE A 51 7.78 -5.74 -4.08
N VAL A 52 6.46 -5.50 -4.19
CA VAL A 52 5.51 -5.60 -3.09
C VAL A 52 4.41 -6.61 -3.41
N ARG A 53 3.87 -7.24 -2.38
CA ARG A 53 2.65 -8.03 -2.40
C ARG A 53 1.72 -7.51 -1.31
N VAL A 54 0.50 -7.19 -1.67
CA VAL A 54 -0.47 -6.56 -0.76
C VAL A 54 -1.74 -7.40 -0.73
N GLU A 55 -1.99 -8.05 0.41
CA GLU A 55 -3.13 -8.95 0.65
C GLU A 55 -4.34 -8.16 1.22
N HIS A 56 -4.63 -6.99 0.66
CA HIS A 56 -5.74 -6.17 1.09
C HIS A 56 -6.89 -6.24 0.09
N TRP A 57 -8.11 -6.42 0.61
CA TRP A 57 -9.32 -6.46 -0.20
C TRP A 57 -9.46 -5.21 -1.11
N ASP A 58 -9.15 -4.05 -0.58
CA ASP A 58 -9.20 -2.77 -1.29
C ASP A 58 -8.18 -2.74 -2.45
N ASN A 59 -6.95 -3.22 -2.21
CA ASN A 59 -5.92 -3.33 -3.25
C ASN A 59 -6.37 -4.25 -4.40
N ALA A 60 -7.02 -5.37 -4.10
CA ALA A 60 -7.50 -6.27 -5.15
C ALA A 60 -8.54 -5.59 -6.05
N ILE A 61 -9.42 -4.77 -5.50
CA ILE A 61 -10.40 -3.98 -6.25
C ILE A 61 -9.72 -2.87 -7.07
N GLU A 62 -8.85 -2.09 -6.46
CA GLU A 62 -8.16 -0.97 -7.12
C GLU A 62 -7.26 -1.48 -8.26
N MET A 63 -6.49 -2.54 -8.01
CA MET A 63 -5.63 -3.16 -9.02
C MET A 63 -6.43 -3.77 -10.16
N GLY A 64 -7.56 -4.42 -9.86
CA GLY A 64 -8.48 -4.94 -10.88
C GLY A 64 -9.05 -3.84 -11.77
N ARG A 65 -9.42 -2.69 -11.21
CA ARG A 65 -9.88 -1.51 -11.98
C ARG A 65 -8.77 -0.95 -12.84
N TYR A 66 -7.57 -0.80 -12.28
CA TYR A 66 -6.40 -0.31 -13.01
C TYR A 66 -6.08 -1.21 -14.21
N VAL A 67 -5.96 -2.51 -14.01
CA VAL A 67 -5.67 -3.48 -15.09
C VAL A 67 -6.79 -3.51 -16.11
N GLY A 68 -8.05 -3.48 -15.68
CA GLY A 68 -9.19 -3.42 -16.59
C GLY A 68 -9.16 -2.19 -17.50
N ALA A 69 -8.89 -1.01 -16.93
CA ALA A 69 -8.75 0.22 -17.70
C ALA A 69 -7.57 0.15 -18.69
N ARG A 70 -6.42 -0.37 -18.23
CA ARG A 70 -5.22 -0.55 -19.06
C ARG A 70 -5.46 -1.47 -20.26
N LEU A 71 -6.10 -2.61 -20.05
CA LEU A 71 -6.41 -3.56 -21.13
C LEU A 71 -7.33 -2.97 -22.19
N MET A 72 -8.20 -2.03 -21.80
CA MET A 72 -9.10 -1.31 -22.71
C MET A 72 -8.43 -0.15 -23.46
N ALA A 73 -7.49 0.55 -22.82
CA ALA A 73 -6.87 1.77 -23.36
C ALA A 73 -5.71 1.49 -24.35
N ARG A 74 -5.15 0.32 -24.36
CA ARG A 74 -4.11 -0.21 -25.28
C ARG A 74 -2.72 0.41 -25.26
N ASP A 75 -2.45 1.57 -24.63
CA ASP A 75 -1.10 2.18 -24.67
C ASP A 75 -0.79 2.98 -23.39
N ASP A 76 0.50 3.06 -23.04
CA ASP A 76 1.15 3.93 -22.05
C ASP A 76 0.46 4.04 -20.68
N ALA A 77 0.23 2.90 -20.04
CA ALA A 77 -0.28 2.91 -18.67
C ALA A 77 0.79 3.43 -17.70
N GLU A 78 0.44 4.44 -16.91
CA GLU A 78 1.25 4.85 -15.78
C GLU A 78 1.43 3.70 -14.78
N PRO A 79 2.58 3.61 -14.09
CA PRO A 79 2.79 2.59 -13.08
C PRO A 79 1.69 2.55 -12.02
N TYR A 80 1.30 1.35 -11.61
CA TYR A 80 0.36 1.15 -10.50
C TYR A 80 1.10 1.37 -9.17
N THR A 81 0.87 2.51 -8.54
CA THR A 81 1.55 2.94 -7.32
C THR A 81 0.57 3.37 -6.22
N PRO A 82 -0.34 2.50 -5.79
CA PRO A 82 -1.32 2.85 -4.76
C PRO A 82 -0.65 3.10 -3.41
N VAL A 83 -1.30 3.88 -2.55
CA VAL A 83 -1.03 3.84 -1.11
C VAL A 83 -1.93 2.75 -0.50
N PRO A 84 -1.38 1.55 -0.20
CA PRO A 84 -2.17 0.44 0.31
C PRO A 84 -2.91 0.84 1.58
N TRP A 85 -4.11 0.31 1.78
CA TRP A 85 -4.88 0.59 2.97
C TRP A 85 -5.59 -0.65 3.47
N MET A 86 -5.56 -0.83 4.79
CA MET A 86 -6.28 -1.91 5.47
C MET A 86 -6.91 -1.41 6.76
N TRP A 87 -7.90 -2.13 7.24
CA TRP A 87 -8.49 -1.90 8.54
C TRP A 87 -8.87 -3.20 9.23
N SER A 88 -8.94 -3.13 10.55
CA SER A 88 -9.46 -4.21 11.38
C SER A 88 -10.38 -3.62 12.45
N ASN A 89 -11.55 -4.24 12.62
CA ASN A 89 -12.50 -3.91 13.69
C ASN A 89 -12.42 -5.02 14.74
N GLN A 90 -11.95 -4.70 15.93
CA GLN A 90 -11.79 -5.66 17.01
C GLN A 90 -12.22 -5.04 18.35
N PHE A 91 -13.02 -5.78 19.12
CA PHE A 91 -13.45 -5.38 20.48
C PHE A 91 -14.04 -3.96 20.55
N GLY A 92 -14.81 -3.56 19.56
CA GLY A 92 -15.41 -2.21 19.50
C GLY A 92 -14.46 -1.09 19.10
N ALA A 93 -13.23 -1.41 18.74
CA ALA A 93 -12.24 -0.46 18.24
C ALA A 93 -11.92 -0.69 16.77
N LYS A 94 -11.46 0.35 16.10
CA LYS A 94 -11.00 0.31 14.71
C LYS A 94 -9.53 0.67 14.61
N PHE A 95 -8.75 -0.27 14.09
CA PHE A 95 -7.38 -0.05 13.67
C PHE A 95 -7.33 0.19 12.16
N GLN A 96 -6.48 1.09 11.71
CA GLN A 96 -6.21 1.35 10.29
C GLN A 96 -4.72 1.50 10.06
N LEU A 97 -4.28 1.07 8.89
CA LEU A 97 -2.93 1.26 8.38
C LEU A 97 -3.02 1.66 6.91
N ALA A 98 -2.29 2.68 6.50
CA ALA A 98 -2.08 3.01 5.09
C ALA A 98 -0.60 3.24 4.81
N GLY A 99 -0.16 2.86 3.60
CA GLY A 99 1.24 2.93 3.18
C GLY A 99 2.02 1.65 3.45
N HIS A 100 3.34 1.75 3.32
CA HIS A 100 4.27 0.65 3.51
C HIS A 100 5.05 0.85 4.80
N VAL A 101 5.19 -0.20 5.61
CA VAL A 101 5.98 -0.19 6.84
C VAL A 101 7.28 -0.96 6.59
N SER A 102 8.41 -0.35 6.94
CA SER A 102 9.71 -1.01 6.99
C SER A 102 10.24 -1.06 8.42
N PRO A 103 10.99 -2.11 8.79
CA PRO A 103 11.69 -2.15 10.08
C PRO A 103 12.70 -1.00 10.30
N ASP A 104 13.18 -0.41 9.20
CA ASP A 104 14.16 0.67 9.22
C ASP A 104 13.51 2.07 9.38
N ASP A 105 12.19 2.14 9.28
CA ASP A 105 11.47 3.40 9.42
C ASP A 105 11.37 3.85 10.89
N ALA A 106 11.56 5.14 11.12
CA ALA A 106 11.30 5.74 12.41
C ALA A 106 9.79 5.96 12.62
N LEU A 107 9.31 5.83 13.85
CA LEU A 107 7.93 6.08 14.26
C LEU A 107 7.80 7.42 14.97
N THR A 108 6.84 8.25 14.55
CA THR A 108 6.45 9.50 15.23
C THR A 108 4.97 9.48 15.55
N TRP A 109 4.61 9.74 16.81
CA TRP A 109 3.22 9.94 17.24
C TRP A 109 2.79 11.37 16.92
N ILE A 110 1.64 11.52 16.25
CA ILE A 110 1.12 12.83 15.84
C ILE A 110 -0.25 13.16 16.47
N ASP A 111 -0.86 12.20 17.15
CA ASP A 111 -2.11 12.42 17.90
C ASP A 111 -2.25 11.29 18.92
N GLY A 112 -2.17 11.63 20.20
CA GLY A 112 -2.22 10.65 21.27
C GLY A 112 -1.08 9.63 21.23
N THR A 113 -1.19 8.64 22.11
CA THR A 113 -0.26 7.52 22.24
C THR A 113 -1.03 6.21 22.45
N PRO A 114 -0.43 5.04 22.41
CA PRO A 114 -1.12 3.77 22.64
C PRO A 114 -1.90 3.69 23.95
N GLU A 115 -1.47 4.42 24.97
CA GLU A 115 -2.11 4.49 26.30
C GLU A 115 -3.47 5.20 26.25
N ASP A 116 -3.67 6.10 25.27
CA ASP A 116 -4.88 6.94 25.16
C ASP A 116 -6.08 6.21 24.54
N ARG A 117 -5.91 4.98 24.05
CA ARG A 117 -6.93 4.23 23.28
C ARG A 117 -7.50 4.95 22.06
N ALA A 118 -6.82 6.00 21.62
CA ALA A 118 -7.15 6.74 20.41
C ALA A 118 -5.91 7.51 19.99
N TRP A 119 -5.25 7.08 18.90
CA TRP A 119 -3.96 7.61 18.49
C TRP A 119 -3.74 7.55 16.99
N VAL A 120 -2.80 8.34 16.51
CA VAL A 120 -2.24 8.27 15.16
C VAL A 120 -0.72 8.36 15.24
N GLY A 121 -0.06 7.40 14.61
CA GLY A 121 1.38 7.41 14.36
C GLY A 121 1.69 7.36 12.88
N VAL A 122 2.85 7.86 12.51
CA VAL A 122 3.39 7.77 11.14
C VAL A 122 4.76 7.14 11.18
N THR A 123 5.08 6.33 10.16
CA THR A 123 6.46 5.91 9.93
C THR A 123 7.08 6.73 8.81
N HIS A 124 8.39 6.95 8.87
CA HIS A 124 9.11 7.80 7.94
C HIS A 124 10.60 7.45 7.87
N ASP A 125 11.26 7.81 6.77
CA ASP A 125 12.71 7.65 6.57
C ASP A 125 13.52 8.88 7.04
N GLY A 126 12.91 9.78 7.80
CA GLY A 126 13.47 11.08 8.22
C GLY A 126 13.03 12.24 7.34
N THR A 127 12.58 12.00 6.12
CA THR A 127 12.14 13.03 5.15
C THR A 127 10.71 12.82 4.68
N THR A 128 10.36 11.58 4.34
CA THR A 128 9.09 11.22 3.70
C THR A 128 8.29 10.28 4.60
N VAL A 129 7.01 10.53 4.74
CA VAL A 129 6.06 9.64 5.43
C VAL A 129 5.86 8.38 4.58
N LYS A 130 6.11 7.22 5.17
CA LYS A 130 5.99 5.89 4.52
C LYS A 130 4.67 5.20 4.85
N SER A 131 4.20 5.39 6.07
CA SER A 131 2.89 4.88 6.48
C SER A 131 2.22 5.78 7.51
N VAL A 132 0.92 5.64 7.63
CA VAL A 132 0.13 6.16 8.73
C VAL A 132 -0.68 5.03 9.36
N MET A 133 -0.64 4.95 10.67
CA MET A 133 -1.44 4.01 11.45
C MET A 133 -2.28 4.74 12.46
N GLY A 134 -3.47 4.21 12.75
CA GLY A 134 -4.34 4.84 13.73
C GLY A 134 -5.28 3.87 14.41
N TYR A 135 -5.60 4.19 15.63
CA TYR A 135 -6.55 3.50 16.47
C TYR A 135 -7.66 4.46 16.88
N ASN A 136 -8.90 4.18 16.48
CA ASN A 136 -10.06 5.03 16.73
C ASN A 136 -9.91 6.50 16.26
N ARG A 137 -9.15 6.74 15.18
CA ARG A 137 -8.88 8.06 14.58
C ARG A 137 -9.08 8.05 13.06
N ASN A 138 -10.13 7.39 12.58
CA ASN A 138 -10.38 7.14 11.16
C ASN A 138 -10.27 8.38 10.26
N PRO A 139 -10.89 9.54 10.59
CA PRO A 139 -10.84 10.70 9.70
C PRO A 139 -9.42 11.24 9.52
N LYS A 140 -8.61 11.18 10.58
CA LYS A 140 -7.23 11.67 10.54
C LYS A 140 -6.35 10.75 9.69
N VAL A 141 -6.44 9.45 9.88
CA VAL A 141 -5.72 8.46 9.06
C VAL A 141 -6.04 8.62 7.58
N MET A 142 -7.33 8.73 7.22
CA MET A 142 -7.75 8.88 5.82
C MET A 142 -7.26 10.20 5.21
N ARG A 143 -7.28 11.30 5.95
CA ARG A 143 -6.76 12.59 5.50
C ARG A 143 -5.26 12.53 5.19
N ILE A 144 -4.49 11.86 6.04
CA ILE A 144 -3.05 11.68 5.81
C ILE A 144 -2.80 10.75 4.62
N ARG A 145 -3.52 9.62 4.53
CA ARG A 145 -3.45 8.72 3.36
C ARG A 145 -3.63 9.49 2.05
N MET A 146 -4.67 10.32 1.96
CA MET A 146 -4.94 11.12 0.75
C MET A 146 -3.79 12.07 0.39
N ARG A 147 -3.06 12.58 1.38
CA ARG A 147 -1.88 13.42 1.13
C ARG A 147 -0.65 12.61 0.71
N MET A 148 -0.57 11.34 1.13
CA MET A 148 0.49 10.42 0.71
C MET A 148 0.34 9.97 -0.75
N ASP A 149 -0.87 10.02 -1.31
CA ASP A 149 -1.23 9.56 -2.66
C ASP A 149 -0.87 10.61 -3.75
N GLY A 150 0.09 11.45 -3.49
CA GLY A 150 0.62 12.42 -4.45
C GLY A 150 1.87 11.91 -5.17
N PRO A 151 2.26 12.51 -6.31
CA PRO A 151 3.41 12.11 -7.10
C PRO A 151 4.73 12.17 -6.33
N ASP A 152 4.84 13.10 -5.38
CA ASP A 152 6.03 13.33 -4.55
C ASP A 152 5.91 12.70 -3.15
N GLY A 153 4.78 12.05 -2.86
CA GLY A 153 4.46 11.56 -1.53
C GLY A 153 4.17 12.69 -0.53
N LEU A 154 4.27 12.40 0.76
CA LEU A 154 4.04 13.37 1.85
C LEU A 154 5.34 13.62 2.61
N ALA A 155 5.87 14.85 2.55
CA ALA A 155 7.02 15.23 3.34
C ALA A 155 6.66 15.29 4.84
N LEU A 156 7.54 14.75 5.69
CA LEU A 156 7.34 14.70 7.13
C LEU A 156 7.19 16.12 7.73
N VAL A 157 8.02 17.05 7.26
CA VAL A 157 7.99 18.44 7.72
C VAL A 157 6.64 19.12 7.46
N ASP A 158 6.02 18.85 6.31
CA ASP A 158 4.72 19.42 5.94
C ASP A 158 3.58 18.80 6.75
N LEU A 159 3.71 17.52 7.12
CA LEU A 159 2.77 16.89 8.03
C LEU A 159 2.86 17.52 9.43
N LEU A 160 4.06 17.59 10.00
CA LEU A 160 4.28 18.11 11.34
C LEU A 160 3.86 19.59 11.48
N ALA A 161 4.14 20.42 10.46
CA ALA A 161 3.70 21.80 10.42
C ALA A 161 2.16 21.91 10.43
N ALA A 162 1.46 21.10 9.66
CA ALA A 162 0.00 21.08 9.60
C ALA A 162 -0.64 20.63 10.93
N GLU A 163 -0.01 19.69 11.64
CA GLU A 163 -0.51 19.19 12.92
C GLU A 163 -0.23 20.17 14.09
N SER A 164 0.82 20.97 14.00
CA SER A 164 1.16 21.99 15.03
C SER A 164 0.20 23.19 15.01
N THR A 165 -0.64 23.32 13.99
CA THR A 165 -1.54 24.47 13.80
C THR A 165 -3.00 24.14 14.19
N GLN A 166 -3.28 22.93 14.64
CA GLN A 166 -4.61 22.46 15.09
C GLN A 166 -4.66 22.31 16.61
#